data_592e536ba147c58496463b1afd7fb5cb
#
_entry.id   592e536ba147c58496463b1afd7fb5cb
#
_cell.length_a   1.000
_cell.length_b   1.000
_cell.length_c   1.000
_cell.angle_alpha   90.00
_cell.angle_beta   90.00
_cell.angle_gamma   90.00
#
_symmetry.space_group_name_H-M   'P 1'
#
loop_
_entity.id
_entity.type
_entity.pdbx_description
1 polymer ?
#
loop_
_entity_poly.entity_id
_entity_poly.type
_entity_poly.pdbx_seq_one_letter_code
_entity_poly.pdbx_strand_id
1 'polypeptide(L)'
;AELTPLDTTYEITEGNNLVSWPSHSSCSVGDAIPDEFEENICGVIGEGVAAIPNETFGWVGSLQLFQDGKGYWLCSDVDMYYNWDAANCEGTLSRKAEQSAAIPSGYEYKQSTEQAFYFIESIENIEMGDWILSYNDDVVIGARQWSGEITDVPTMGDDGSEYTKGYIKSGVAPSFKILRGDELINLEGDIPAFE
;
A
#
# COMPACT_ATOMS: atom_id res chain seq x y z
N ALA A 1 -5.55 2.64 25.63
CA ALA A 1 -5.15 1.26 25.40
C ALA A 1 -3.69 1.13 25.80
N GLU A 2 -3.31 0.00 26.39
CA GLU A 2 -1.91 -0.29 26.67
C GLU A 2 -1.25 -0.71 25.36
N LEU A 3 -0.07 -0.19 25.06
CA LEU A 3 0.67 -0.57 23.86
C LEU A 3 1.18 -2.01 23.97
N THR A 4 1.33 -2.65 22.84
CA THR A 4 2.09 -3.89 22.72
C THR A 4 3.54 -3.63 23.15
N PRO A 5 4.17 -4.45 24.00
CA PRO A 5 5.58 -4.28 24.35
C PRO A 5 6.48 -4.30 23.11
N LEU A 6 7.53 -3.47 23.10
CA LEU A 6 8.47 -3.35 21.96
C LEU A 6 9.19 -4.65 21.62
N ASP A 7 9.35 -5.54 22.61
CA ASP A 7 10.00 -6.85 22.48
C ASP A 7 9.01 -7.99 22.17
N THR A 8 7.79 -7.64 21.79
CA THR A 8 6.78 -8.65 21.43
C THR A 8 7.21 -9.42 20.19
N THR A 9 7.23 -10.75 20.32
CA THR A 9 7.44 -11.67 19.20
C THR A 9 6.09 -12.06 18.61
N TYR A 10 5.96 -11.89 17.31
CA TYR A 10 4.80 -12.33 16.53
C TYR A 10 5.09 -13.68 15.90
N GLU A 11 4.14 -14.60 15.98
CA GLU A 11 4.15 -15.82 15.18
C GLU A 11 3.51 -15.51 13.84
N ILE A 12 4.33 -15.44 12.80
CA ILE A 12 3.95 -15.12 11.42
C ILE A 12 3.87 -16.42 10.65
N THR A 13 2.80 -16.59 9.88
CA THR A 13 2.63 -17.70 8.95
C THR A 13 2.81 -17.22 7.51
N GLU A 14 3.13 -18.16 6.60
CA GLU A 14 3.12 -17.87 5.16
C GLU A 14 1.80 -17.19 4.75
N GLY A 15 1.88 -16.11 3.98
CA GLY A 15 0.77 -15.26 3.58
C GLY A 15 0.60 -14.00 4.44
N ASN A 16 -0.63 -13.50 4.56
CA ASN A 16 -0.92 -12.22 5.20
C ASN A 16 -1.20 -12.37 6.70
N ASN A 17 -0.49 -11.59 7.51
CA ASN A 17 -0.60 -11.57 8.96
C ASN A 17 -0.91 -10.16 9.47
N LEU A 18 -1.91 -10.00 10.31
CA LEU A 18 -2.22 -8.70 10.92
C LEU A 18 -1.32 -8.48 12.14
N VAL A 19 -0.48 -7.45 12.07
CA VAL A 19 0.43 -7.05 13.15
C VAL A 19 0.19 -5.60 13.56
N SER A 20 0.42 -5.28 14.84
CA SER A 20 0.33 -3.91 15.33
C SER A 20 1.71 -3.26 15.37
N TRP A 21 1.78 -1.95 15.13
CA TRP A 21 2.98 -1.18 15.40
C TRP A 21 3.11 -0.92 16.91
N PRO A 22 4.21 -1.34 17.58
CA PRO A 22 4.29 -1.34 19.03
C PRO A 22 4.80 -0.02 19.63
N SER A 23 5.20 0.98 18.82
CA SER A 23 5.80 2.22 19.30
C SER A 23 4.89 3.42 19.14
N HIS A 24 5.04 4.42 20.05
CA HIS A 24 4.42 5.74 19.90
C HIS A 24 5.14 6.63 18.87
N SER A 25 6.37 6.27 18.50
CA SER A 25 7.14 6.96 17.47
C SER A 25 6.80 6.38 16.10
N SER A 26 6.76 7.23 15.07
CA SER A 26 6.73 6.75 13.70
C SER A 26 8.10 6.25 13.27
N CYS A 27 8.14 5.26 12.38
CA CYS A 27 9.37 4.69 11.86
C CYS A 27 9.26 4.44 10.36
N SER A 28 10.35 4.64 9.61
CA SER A 28 10.36 4.25 8.21
C SER A 28 10.20 2.73 8.08
N VAL A 29 9.63 2.29 6.95
CA VAL A 29 9.42 0.85 6.73
C VAL A 29 10.74 0.09 6.80
N GLY A 30 11.79 0.59 6.14
CA GLY A 30 13.10 -0.08 6.14
C GLY A 30 13.84 -0.04 7.48
N ASP A 31 13.62 0.99 8.33
CA ASP A 31 14.25 1.01 9.66
C ASP A 31 13.51 0.14 10.69
N ALA A 32 12.21 -0.10 10.46
CA ALA A 32 11.34 -0.83 11.38
C ALA A 32 11.37 -2.35 11.17
N ILE A 33 11.63 -2.78 9.93
CA ILE A 33 11.74 -4.19 9.57
C ILE A 33 13.21 -4.58 9.66
N PRO A 34 13.58 -5.54 10.54
CA PRO A 34 14.97 -5.98 10.63
C PRO A 34 15.46 -6.60 9.31
N ASP A 35 16.68 -6.27 8.90
CA ASP A 35 17.33 -6.74 7.66
C ASP A 35 17.26 -8.26 7.48
N GLU A 36 17.32 -9.00 8.60
CA GLU A 36 17.28 -10.47 8.60
C GLU A 36 15.93 -11.07 8.16
N PHE A 37 14.87 -10.26 8.17
CA PHE A 37 13.52 -10.69 7.75
C PHE A 37 13.13 -10.15 6.39
N GLU A 38 13.81 -9.11 5.87
CA GLU A 38 13.41 -8.44 4.63
C GLU A 38 13.28 -9.39 3.43
N GLU A 39 14.18 -10.37 3.31
CA GLU A 39 14.16 -11.34 2.22
C GLU A 39 12.95 -12.28 2.23
N ASN A 40 12.26 -12.38 3.38
CA ASN A 40 11.10 -13.26 3.57
C ASN A 40 9.78 -12.46 3.59
N ILE A 41 9.82 -11.13 3.50
CA ILE A 41 8.65 -10.28 3.51
C ILE A 41 8.31 -9.84 2.09
N CYS A 42 7.16 -10.29 1.59
CA CYS A 42 6.67 -9.95 0.26
C CYS A 42 6.02 -8.55 0.20
N GLY A 43 5.63 -7.97 1.33
CA GLY A 43 5.09 -6.63 1.39
C GLY A 43 4.37 -6.29 2.68
N VAL A 44 4.02 -5.03 2.82
CA VAL A 44 3.23 -4.52 3.95
C VAL A 44 2.10 -3.64 3.43
N ILE A 45 0.90 -3.85 3.94
CA ILE A 45 -0.31 -3.12 3.56
C ILE A 45 -0.89 -2.44 4.79
N GLY A 46 -1.16 -1.14 4.67
CA GLY A 46 -1.95 -0.35 5.60
C GLY A 46 -3.29 0.04 5.00
N GLU A 47 -3.97 1.00 5.62
CA GLU A 47 -5.23 1.55 5.13
C GLU A 47 -4.99 2.43 3.89
N GLY A 48 -5.25 1.89 2.69
CA GLY A 48 -5.07 2.59 1.41
C GLY A 48 -3.63 2.89 1.02
N VAL A 49 -2.64 2.26 1.66
CA VAL A 49 -1.20 2.42 1.41
C VAL A 49 -0.51 1.06 1.46
N ALA A 50 0.56 0.90 0.68
CA ALA A 50 1.34 -0.33 0.66
C ALA A 50 2.83 -0.03 0.44
N ALA A 51 3.68 -1.00 0.80
CA ALA A 51 5.09 -1.03 0.46
C ALA A 51 5.53 -2.46 0.14
N ILE A 52 6.45 -2.59 -0.81
CA ILE A 52 7.13 -3.84 -1.14
C ILE A 52 8.64 -3.65 -1.13
N PRO A 53 9.42 -4.69 -0.82
CA PRO A 53 10.86 -4.63 -0.97
C PRO A 53 11.24 -4.59 -2.46
N ASN A 54 12.28 -3.81 -2.78
CA ASN A 54 12.85 -3.70 -4.12
C ASN A 54 14.38 -3.72 -4.03
N GLU A 55 15.04 -4.56 -4.82
CA GLU A 55 16.51 -4.75 -4.78
C GLU A 55 17.32 -3.47 -5.04
N THR A 56 16.79 -2.52 -5.80
CA THR A 56 17.49 -1.31 -6.19
C THR A 56 17.18 -0.12 -5.29
N PHE A 57 15.94 0.02 -4.85
CA PHE A 57 15.44 1.21 -4.14
C PHE A 57 15.12 0.96 -2.67
N GLY A 58 15.31 -0.26 -2.15
CA GLY A 58 14.85 -0.64 -0.82
C GLY A 58 13.33 -0.79 -0.79
N TRP A 59 12.66 -0.20 0.17
CA TRP A 59 11.20 -0.25 0.26
C TRP A 59 10.55 0.81 -0.64
N VAL A 60 9.66 0.37 -1.55
CA VAL A 60 8.94 1.23 -2.50
C VAL A 60 7.43 1.15 -2.27
N GLY A 61 6.75 2.26 -2.53
CA GLY A 61 5.31 2.38 -2.37
C GLY A 61 4.91 3.58 -1.52
N SER A 62 3.62 3.74 -1.28
CA SER A 62 3.05 4.88 -0.54
C SER A 62 3.11 4.72 0.98
N LEU A 63 3.29 3.50 1.48
CA LEU A 63 3.54 3.27 2.91
C LEU A 63 5.00 3.59 3.23
N GLN A 64 5.26 4.80 3.71
CA GLN A 64 6.59 5.27 4.06
C GLN A 64 6.93 5.07 5.53
N LEU A 65 5.91 5.15 6.40
CA LEU A 65 6.08 5.15 7.85
C LEU A 65 5.04 4.27 8.55
N PHE A 66 5.50 3.45 9.48
CA PHE A 66 4.63 2.89 10.51
C PHE A 66 4.25 3.97 11.53
N GLN A 67 3.03 3.95 12.05
CA GLN A 67 2.48 4.98 12.91
C GLN A 67 1.83 4.41 14.17
N ASP A 68 1.88 5.18 15.25
CA ASP A 68 1.21 4.86 16.52
C ASP A 68 -0.28 4.51 16.32
N GLY A 69 -0.70 3.45 17.00
CA GLY A 69 -2.10 3.00 17.03
C GLY A 69 -2.60 2.37 15.73
N LYS A 70 -1.70 2.09 14.77
CA LYS A 70 -2.05 1.44 13.50
C LYS A 70 -1.69 -0.04 13.51
N GLY A 71 -2.48 -0.81 12.75
CA GLY A 71 -2.20 -2.19 12.39
C GLY A 71 -1.88 -2.29 10.90
N TYR A 72 -1.11 -3.31 10.55
CA TYR A 72 -0.64 -3.53 9.20
C TYR A 72 -0.75 -5.00 8.84
N TRP A 73 -1.07 -5.28 7.59
CA TRP A 73 -0.95 -6.61 7.04
C TRP A 73 0.48 -6.82 6.56
N LEU A 74 1.18 -7.75 7.20
CA LEU A 74 2.53 -8.19 6.83
C LEU A 74 2.41 -9.46 6.01
N CYS A 75 2.81 -9.41 4.74
CA CYS A 75 2.91 -10.56 3.87
C CYS A 75 4.26 -11.26 4.09
N SER A 76 4.24 -12.58 4.31
CA SER A 76 5.45 -13.38 4.46
C SER A 76 5.43 -14.58 3.52
N ASP A 77 6.60 -14.93 2.98
CA ASP A 77 6.80 -16.11 2.14
C ASP A 77 7.06 -17.39 2.95
N VAL A 78 7.25 -17.26 4.27
CA VAL A 78 7.57 -18.36 5.17
C VAL A 78 6.95 -18.19 6.56
N ASP A 79 6.80 -19.30 7.28
CA ASP A 79 6.51 -19.23 8.72
C ASP A 79 7.74 -18.75 9.49
N MET A 80 7.59 -17.75 10.37
CA MET A 80 8.69 -17.22 11.16
C MET A 80 8.24 -16.61 12.49
N TYR A 81 9.20 -16.43 13.40
CA TYR A 81 9.03 -15.60 14.60
C TYR A 81 9.61 -14.22 14.30
N TYR A 82 8.77 -13.21 14.34
CA TYR A 82 9.08 -11.85 13.90
C TYR A 82 9.03 -10.87 15.06
N ASN A 83 9.98 -9.95 15.10
CA ASN A 83 10.00 -8.81 16.01
C ASN A 83 10.26 -7.53 15.21
N TRP A 84 9.62 -6.44 15.57
CA TRP A 84 9.95 -5.14 15.04
C TRP A 84 11.31 -4.63 15.53
N ASP A 85 12.07 -3.92 14.69
CA ASP A 85 13.24 -3.14 15.14
C ASP A 85 12.80 -1.73 15.57
N ALA A 86 11.89 -1.67 16.54
CA ALA A 86 11.34 -0.42 17.03
C ALA A 86 12.37 0.43 17.82
N ALA A 87 13.47 -0.16 18.27
CA ALA A 87 14.54 0.55 18.98
C ALA A 87 15.31 1.50 18.04
N ASN A 88 15.48 1.15 16.77
CA ASN A 88 16.11 2.02 15.77
C ASN A 88 15.27 3.26 15.44
N CYS A 89 14.01 3.26 15.85
CA CYS A 89 13.05 4.34 15.59
C CYS A 89 12.99 5.39 16.70
N GLU A 90 13.63 5.14 17.85
CA GLU A 90 13.67 6.07 18.96
C GLU A 90 14.57 7.28 18.63
N GLY A 91 13.95 8.43 18.43
CA GLY A 91 14.65 9.70 18.14
C GLY A 91 14.57 10.15 16.67
N THR A 92 13.98 9.38 15.81
CA THR A 92 13.60 9.86 14.48
C THR A 92 12.44 10.84 14.64
N LEU A 93 12.76 12.12 14.60
CA LEU A 93 11.74 13.18 14.50
C LEU A 93 10.85 12.80 13.32
N SER A 94 9.55 12.60 13.59
CA SER A 94 8.54 12.30 12.60
C SER A 94 8.80 13.11 11.33
N ARG A 95 9.41 12.50 10.31
CA ARG A 95 9.22 13.01 8.95
C ARG A 95 7.71 12.91 8.76
N LYS A 96 7.11 14.09 8.67
CA LYS A 96 5.70 14.18 8.33
C LYS A 96 5.55 13.33 7.08
N ALA A 97 4.75 12.25 7.16
CA ALA A 97 4.40 11.48 5.98
C ALA A 97 4.04 12.49 4.90
N GLU A 98 4.65 12.40 3.72
CA GLU A 98 4.30 13.30 2.63
C GLU A 98 2.81 13.18 2.44
N GLN A 99 2.14 14.32 2.57
CA GLN A 99 0.69 14.37 2.51
C GLN A 99 0.33 14.00 1.07
N SER A 100 -0.19 12.81 0.85
CA SER A 100 -0.70 12.40 -0.47
C SER A 100 -1.56 13.52 -1.03
N ALA A 101 -1.33 13.89 -2.29
CA ALA A 101 -2.14 14.90 -2.94
C ALA A 101 -3.63 14.54 -2.84
N ALA A 102 -4.49 15.54 -2.71
CA ALA A 102 -5.93 15.30 -2.67
C ALA A 102 -6.39 14.71 -4.01
N ILE A 103 -7.16 13.64 -3.94
CA ILE A 103 -7.73 12.99 -5.13
C ILE A 103 -8.55 14.04 -5.92
N PRO A 104 -8.37 14.13 -7.25
CA PRO A 104 -9.13 15.05 -8.07
C PRO A 104 -10.63 14.84 -7.95
N SER A 105 -11.38 15.95 -7.95
CA SER A 105 -12.85 15.92 -7.82
C SER A 105 -13.50 15.10 -8.93
N GLY A 106 -14.39 14.18 -8.54
CA GLY A 106 -15.09 13.27 -9.45
C GLY A 106 -14.41 11.91 -9.63
N TYR A 107 -13.23 11.70 -8.98
CA TYR A 107 -12.49 10.44 -9.00
C TYR A 107 -12.29 9.86 -7.60
N GLU A 108 -13.05 10.35 -6.63
CA GLU A 108 -13.02 9.86 -5.26
C GLU A 108 -13.59 8.43 -5.19
N TYR A 109 -12.99 7.62 -4.35
CA TYR A 109 -13.46 6.27 -4.04
C TYR A 109 -13.58 6.09 -2.52
N LYS A 110 -14.23 5.02 -2.10
CA LYS A 110 -14.35 4.64 -0.68
C LYS A 110 -13.40 3.49 -0.37
N GLN A 111 -12.79 3.56 0.81
CA GLN A 111 -11.99 2.47 1.33
C GLN A 111 -12.85 1.22 1.50
N SER A 112 -12.29 0.08 1.13
CA SER A 112 -12.86 -1.25 1.31
C SER A 112 -11.98 -2.10 2.22
N THR A 113 -12.55 -3.12 2.84
CA THR A 113 -11.79 -4.17 3.52
C THR A 113 -11.14 -5.13 2.54
N GLU A 114 -11.69 -5.23 1.33
CA GLU A 114 -11.11 -5.96 0.20
C GLU A 114 -10.27 -4.97 -0.62
N GLN A 115 -8.96 -5.11 -0.61
CA GLN A 115 -8.07 -4.20 -1.32
C GLN A 115 -6.85 -4.93 -1.88
N ALA A 116 -6.41 -4.52 -3.06
CA ALA A 116 -5.14 -4.92 -3.65
C ALA A 116 -4.36 -3.68 -4.09
N PHE A 117 -3.05 -3.83 -4.30
CA PHE A 117 -2.18 -2.78 -4.79
C PHE A 117 -1.46 -3.24 -6.03
N TYR A 118 -1.54 -2.45 -7.09
CA TYR A 118 -0.83 -2.67 -8.33
C TYR A 118 0.39 -1.76 -8.37
N PHE A 119 1.58 -2.36 -8.28
CA PHE A 119 2.83 -1.62 -8.34
C PHE A 119 3.24 -1.43 -9.80
N ILE A 120 3.23 -0.18 -10.24
CA ILE A 120 3.51 0.21 -11.62
C ILE A 120 4.91 0.80 -11.67
N GLU A 121 5.82 0.09 -12.36
CA GLU A 121 7.23 0.50 -12.46
C GLU A 121 7.45 1.63 -13.47
N SER A 122 6.72 1.59 -14.58
CA SER A 122 6.84 2.60 -15.62
C SER A 122 5.61 2.65 -16.52
N ILE A 123 5.33 3.83 -17.02
CA ILE A 123 4.29 4.07 -18.04
C ILE A 123 4.91 4.98 -19.12
N GLU A 124 4.73 4.62 -20.39
CA GLU A 124 5.21 5.44 -21.49
C GLU A 124 4.52 6.82 -21.50
N ASN A 125 5.31 7.89 -21.58
CA ASN A 125 4.86 9.29 -21.61
C ASN A 125 4.06 9.76 -20.40
N ILE A 126 4.16 9.11 -19.23
CA ILE A 126 3.59 9.63 -17.98
C ILE A 126 4.42 10.82 -17.50
N GLU A 127 3.77 11.80 -16.88
CA GLU A 127 4.41 13.00 -16.35
C GLU A 127 4.23 13.09 -14.83
N MET A 128 5.17 13.77 -14.18
CA MET A 128 5.03 14.04 -12.74
C MET A 128 3.76 14.82 -12.45
N GLY A 129 2.95 14.32 -11.53
CA GLY A 129 1.69 14.93 -11.15
C GLY A 129 0.46 14.35 -11.85
N ASP A 130 0.64 13.52 -12.89
CA ASP A 130 -0.46 12.73 -13.44
C ASP A 130 -1.05 11.80 -12.37
N TRP A 131 -2.31 11.48 -12.52
CA TRP A 131 -2.97 10.50 -11.65
C TRP A 131 -3.17 9.19 -12.40
N ILE A 132 -2.91 8.08 -11.71
CA ILE A 132 -3.27 6.75 -12.18
C ILE A 132 -4.54 6.35 -11.45
N LEU A 133 -5.56 6.02 -12.20
CA LEU A 133 -6.88 5.65 -11.70
C LEU A 133 -7.13 4.18 -12.00
N SER A 134 -7.58 3.41 -11.02
CA SER A 134 -8.07 2.04 -11.23
C SER A 134 -9.59 2.02 -11.35
N TYR A 135 -10.09 1.19 -12.25
CA TYR A 135 -11.51 1.08 -12.58
C TYR A 135 -12.00 -0.36 -12.58
N ASN A 136 -13.26 -0.53 -12.17
CA ASN A 136 -14.08 -1.67 -12.55
C ASN A 136 -15.19 -1.15 -13.48
N ASP A 137 -15.15 -1.51 -14.78
CA ASP A 137 -15.97 -0.90 -15.83
C ASP A 137 -15.84 0.66 -15.80
N ASP A 138 -16.93 1.37 -15.42
CA ASP A 138 -16.96 2.83 -15.31
C ASP A 138 -16.83 3.35 -13.88
N VAL A 139 -16.64 2.47 -12.90
CA VAL A 139 -16.54 2.84 -11.49
C VAL A 139 -15.08 3.02 -11.09
N VAL A 140 -14.73 4.19 -10.54
CA VAL A 140 -13.41 4.44 -9.95
C VAL A 140 -13.30 3.65 -8.64
N ILE A 141 -12.27 2.82 -8.55
CA ILE A 141 -12.03 1.95 -7.39
C ILE A 141 -10.67 2.21 -6.73
N GLY A 142 -9.90 3.16 -7.24
CA GLY A 142 -8.66 3.62 -6.65
C GLY A 142 -8.02 4.72 -7.46
N ALA A 143 -7.13 5.48 -6.82
CA ALA A 143 -6.42 6.60 -7.43
C ALA A 143 -5.08 6.82 -6.74
N ARG A 144 -4.02 7.06 -7.49
CA ARG A 144 -2.70 7.43 -6.98
C ARG A 144 -2.03 8.43 -7.92
N GLN A 145 -1.44 9.48 -7.34
CA GLN A 145 -0.63 10.39 -8.12
C GLN A 145 0.73 9.75 -8.45
N TRP A 146 1.17 9.88 -9.71
CA TRP A 146 2.47 9.37 -10.14
C TRP A 146 3.60 10.08 -9.39
N SER A 147 4.46 9.29 -8.74
CA SER A 147 5.57 9.79 -7.92
C SER A 147 6.90 9.89 -8.67
N GLY A 148 6.95 9.44 -9.93
CA GLY A 148 8.18 9.42 -10.74
C GLY A 148 9.01 8.16 -10.59
N GLU A 149 8.59 7.25 -9.72
CA GLU A 149 9.21 5.95 -9.44
C GLU A 149 8.13 4.88 -9.37
N ILE A 150 8.45 3.68 -8.85
CA ILE A 150 7.45 2.62 -8.65
C ILE A 150 6.29 3.15 -7.80
N THR A 151 5.10 3.18 -8.39
CA THR A 151 3.91 3.75 -7.77
C THR A 151 2.88 2.66 -7.52
N ASP A 152 2.45 2.50 -6.27
CA ASP A 152 1.40 1.60 -5.87
C ASP A 152 0.03 2.23 -6.12
N VAL A 153 -0.79 1.60 -6.93
CA VAL A 153 -2.16 2.07 -7.21
C VAL A 153 -3.14 1.19 -6.43
N PRO A 154 -3.88 1.77 -5.46
CA PRO A 154 -4.89 1.01 -4.73
C PRO A 154 -6.02 0.61 -5.65
N THR A 155 -6.58 -0.56 -5.43
CA THR A 155 -7.74 -1.11 -6.13
C THR A 155 -8.64 -1.74 -5.09
N MET A 156 -9.84 -1.15 -4.91
CA MET A 156 -10.78 -1.55 -3.87
C MET A 156 -11.78 -2.57 -4.41
N GLY A 157 -11.95 -3.66 -3.65
CA GLY A 157 -12.90 -4.72 -3.94
C GLY A 157 -14.28 -4.49 -3.34
N ASP A 158 -15.26 -5.27 -3.81
CA ASP A 158 -16.63 -5.31 -3.28
C ASP A 158 -16.67 -6.16 -1.99
N ASP A 159 -16.62 -5.51 -0.83
CA ASP A 159 -16.69 -6.14 0.50
C ASP A 159 -18.14 -6.42 0.96
N GLY A 160 -19.12 -6.23 0.08
CA GLY A 160 -20.53 -6.45 0.35
C GLY A 160 -21.24 -5.28 1.02
N SER A 161 -20.55 -4.18 1.31
CA SER A 161 -21.15 -2.95 1.82
C SER A 161 -21.87 -2.17 0.71
N GLU A 162 -22.83 -1.30 1.09
CA GLU A 162 -23.49 -0.43 0.11
C GLU A 162 -22.53 0.57 -0.55
N TYR A 163 -21.42 0.89 0.12
CA TYR A 163 -20.43 1.88 -0.35
C TYR A 163 -19.50 1.33 -1.42
N THR A 164 -19.32 -0.01 -1.46
CA THR A 164 -18.46 -0.70 -2.42
C THR A 164 -19.24 -1.39 -3.53
N LYS A 165 -20.53 -1.14 -3.62
CA LYS A 165 -21.38 -1.68 -4.68
C LYS A 165 -20.87 -1.26 -6.06
N GLY A 166 -20.55 -2.23 -6.90
CA GLY A 166 -19.96 -2.01 -8.23
C GLY A 166 -18.44 -2.01 -8.24
N TYR A 167 -17.81 -2.20 -7.06
CA TYR A 167 -16.36 -2.43 -6.99
C TYR A 167 -15.99 -3.79 -7.54
N ILE A 168 -14.68 -4.00 -7.77
CA ILE A 168 -14.17 -5.21 -8.41
C ILE A 168 -14.34 -6.43 -7.51
N LYS A 169 -14.49 -7.61 -8.12
CA LYS A 169 -14.53 -8.89 -7.42
C LYS A 169 -13.31 -9.73 -7.74
N SER A 170 -12.97 -10.62 -6.82
CA SER A 170 -11.90 -11.60 -7.04
C SER A 170 -12.05 -12.31 -8.38
N GLY A 171 -10.93 -12.47 -9.08
CA GLY A 171 -10.85 -13.08 -10.41
C GLY A 171 -11.10 -12.12 -11.58
N VAL A 172 -11.43 -10.85 -11.34
CA VAL A 172 -11.63 -9.83 -12.39
C VAL A 172 -10.39 -8.93 -12.47
N ALA A 173 -9.87 -8.66 -13.67
CA ALA A 173 -8.78 -7.72 -13.84
C ALA A 173 -9.32 -6.27 -13.89
N PRO A 174 -8.74 -5.33 -13.11
CA PRO A 174 -9.09 -3.92 -13.20
C PRO A 174 -8.58 -3.31 -14.52
N SER A 175 -9.12 -2.18 -14.90
CA SER A 175 -8.54 -1.34 -15.94
C SER A 175 -7.91 -0.09 -15.33
N PHE A 176 -6.88 0.47 -15.98
CA PHE A 176 -6.21 1.67 -15.52
C PHE A 176 -6.29 2.78 -16.55
N LYS A 177 -6.36 4.02 -16.04
CA LYS A 177 -6.31 5.22 -16.87
C LYS A 177 -5.38 6.26 -16.23
N ILE A 178 -4.73 7.06 -17.08
CA ILE A 178 -4.04 8.27 -16.64
C ILE A 178 -5.03 9.43 -16.72
N LEU A 179 -5.10 10.21 -15.66
CA LEU A 179 -5.75 11.52 -15.66
C LEU A 179 -4.67 12.60 -15.69
N ARG A 180 -4.62 13.34 -16.80
CA ARG A 180 -3.74 14.50 -17.03
C ARG A 180 -4.60 15.75 -17.23
N GLY A 181 -4.67 16.61 -16.23
CA GLY A 181 -5.65 17.70 -16.23
C GLY A 181 -7.07 17.15 -16.31
N ASP A 182 -7.77 17.40 -17.42
CA ASP A 182 -9.13 16.91 -17.68
C ASP A 182 -9.16 15.76 -18.69
N GLU A 183 -8.00 15.29 -19.15
CA GLU A 183 -7.90 14.23 -20.15
C GLU A 183 -7.73 12.86 -19.48
N LEU A 184 -8.52 11.87 -19.94
CA LEU A 184 -8.39 10.47 -19.54
C LEU A 184 -7.75 9.68 -20.67
N ILE A 185 -6.64 9.02 -20.38
CA ILE A 185 -5.87 8.19 -21.30
C ILE A 185 -5.93 6.74 -20.81
N ASN A 186 -6.43 5.82 -21.62
CA ASN A 186 -6.46 4.40 -21.24
C ASN A 186 -5.04 3.83 -21.23
N LEU A 187 -4.76 3.00 -20.22
CA LEU A 187 -3.55 2.20 -20.17
C LEU A 187 -3.84 0.80 -20.69
N GLU A 188 -2.93 0.30 -21.53
CA GLU A 188 -2.94 -1.07 -22.00
C GLU A 188 -1.78 -1.82 -21.37
N GLY A 189 -2.00 -3.08 -20.99
CA GLY A 189 -0.98 -3.93 -20.37
C GLY A 189 -1.56 -5.28 -19.98
N ASP A 190 -0.67 -6.18 -19.56
CA ASP A 190 -1.05 -7.46 -18.94
C ASP A 190 -1.29 -7.22 -17.46
N ILE A 191 -2.57 -7.11 -17.09
CA ILE A 191 -3.00 -6.75 -15.73
C ILE A 191 -3.51 -8.00 -15.04
N PRO A 192 -2.88 -8.44 -13.93
CA PRO A 192 -3.36 -9.58 -13.18
C PRO A 192 -4.74 -9.33 -12.60
N ALA A 193 -5.49 -10.41 -12.40
CA ALA A 193 -6.78 -10.34 -11.74
C ALA A 193 -6.64 -9.88 -10.29
N PHE A 194 -7.67 -9.22 -9.78
CA PHE A 194 -7.82 -8.88 -8.37
C PHE A 194 -8.03 -10.16 -7.54
N GLU A 195 -7.23 -10.33 -6.47
CA GLU A 195 -7.27 -11.49 -5.57
C GLU A 195 -7.42 -11.06 -4.12
#